data_c3176b9cef7b3c4e64e0176710cc8a66
#
_entry.id   c3176b9cef7b3c4e64e0176710cc8a66
#
_cell.length_a   1.000
_cell.length_b   1.000
_cell.length_c   1.000
_cell.angle_alpha   90.00
_cell.angle_beta   90.00
_cell.angle_gamma   90.00
#
_symmetry.space_group_name_H-M   'P 1'
#
loop_
_entity.id
_entity.type
_entity.pdbx_description
1 polymer ?
#
loop_
_entity_poly.entity_id
_entity_poly.type
_entity_poly.pdbx_seq_one_letter_code
_entity_poly.pdbx_strand_id
1 'polypeptide(L)'
;MTQDNRSGRPQGRPPEGDGRVSRGEASLRGPFLLFFVSAVVWLLAASVLGVIATLDLGSMVGVLRDCAWFTPGRIATAQQDLFIYGWGFNAFFALNLWLLAQLGRFEFRNGWLAQLGGVAWNLALTYGIARVFAGDMTGYRLLDFPREVGPVLAVAFLLAGFWPIVAFARRPTGHTFASQWFVVGASFAFPLIYLLAQLLVLWQPASGVVQALAHSWFIANLLQLWFGASALAAIYYFLPKVLERTLTGYYLAPVAFWTFFLFAGWTGPAALVGSPVPLWLQSTGVVAAAMMLIPVIIVAINVHGTLSSQGGWARAWNDTTLRFVSFGAVAFTLAGVLGGVFAFRSMSAVVRFTSFATGLEQLLVYGCASMVVFGASYFILPRLTGALWPSAKLVHVHFWATALGFLAAVVAWLVGGWQNGQLLANPAVAYADILRAGASWCLVLKISAVLLLVGHVAFALNAFGMILKAPAPASRHD
;
A
#
# COMPACT_ATOMS: atom_id res chain seq x y z
N MET A 1 30.33 -23.88 35.96
CA MET A 1 30.23 -22.43 36.29
C MET A 1 31.07 -21.67 35.32
N THR A 2 30.47 -21.11 34.30
CA THR A 2 30.96 -19.95 33.54
C THR A 2 29.69 -19.35 32.88
N GLN A 3 29.23 -18.25 33.46
CA GLN A 3 28.11 -17.44 32.98
C GLN A 3 28.56 -16.74 31.69
N ASP A 4 27.91 -17.04 30.60
CA ASP A 4 28.08 -16.32 29.34
C ASP A 4 27.14 -15.09 29.33
N ASN A 5 27.75 -13.95 29.57
CA ASN A 5 27.12 -12.65 29.74
C ASN A 5 26.84 -12.05 28.35
N ARG A 6 25.68 -12.41 27.72
CA ARG A 6 25.21 -11.87 26.45
C ARG A 6 23.98 -10.98 26.61
N SER A 7 24.06 -10.00 27.49
CA SER A 7 23.08 -8.92 27.58
C SER A 7 23.74 -7.59 27.21
N GLY A 8 23.37 -7.05 26.02
CA GLY A 8 23.73 -5.69 25.66
C GLY A 8 24.21 -5.45 24.23
N ARG A 9 23.43 -5.92 23.22
CA ARG A 9 23.59 -5.32 21.88
C ARG A 9 22.85 -3.99 21.84
N PRO A 10 23.54 -2.87 21.53
CA PRO A 10 22.87 -1.59 21.31
C PRO A 10 21.92 -1.72 20.12
N GLN A 11 20.67 -1.31 20.31
CA GLN A 11 19.69 -1.18 19.24
C GLN A 11 20.26 -0.25 18.16
N GLY A 12 20.49 -0.77 16.94
CA GLY A 12 20.94 0.01 15.79
C GLY A 12 22.23 -0.41 15.12
N ARG A 13 22.92 -1.46 15.59
CA ARG A 13 24.05 -1.99 14.81
C ARG A 13 23.53 -2.84 13.65
N PRO A 14 23.97 -2.56 12.40
CA PRO A 14 23.76 -3.50 11.28
C PRO A 14 24.37 -4.86 11.68
N PRO A 15 23.77 -5.99 11.25
CA PRO A 15 24.42 -7.28 11.45
C PRO A 15 25.81 -7.23 10.83
N GLU A 16 26.81 -7.69 11.57
CA GLU A 16 28.19 -7.83 11.13
C GLU A 16 28.29 -8.88 10.02
N GLY A 17 27.90 -8.51 8.83
CA GLY A 17 28.28 -9.09 7.57
C GLY A 17 29.08 -8.01 6.85
N ASP A 18 30.29 -8.37 6.48
CA ASP A 18 31.30 -7.60 5.77
C ASP A 18 30.81 -6.21 5.31
N GLY A 19 31.25 -5.11 5.96
CA GLY A 19 30.75 -3.74 5.81
C GLY A 19 30.89 -3.11 4.41
N ARG A 20 30.98 -3.94 3.40
CA ARG A 20 30.93 -3.57 1.98
C ARG A 20 29.49 -3.69 1.47
N VAL A 21 28.87 -2.55 1.16
CA VAL A 21 27.66 -2.49 0.35
C VAL A 21 27.88 -3.37 -0.87
N SER A 22 27.04 -4.38 -1.09
CA SER A 22 27.20 -5.25 -2.26
C SER A 22 27.14 -4.40 -3.53
N ARG A 23 27.88 -4.79 -4.60
CA ARG A 23 27.85 -4.04 -5.86
C ARG A 23 26.43 -3.83 -6.38
N GLY A 24 25.54 -4.80 -6.15
CA GLY A 24 24.12 -4.70 -6.47
C GLY A 24 23.41 -3.59 -5.69
N GLU A 25 23.65 -3.47 -4.38
CA GLU A 25 23.06 -2.41 -3.55
C GLU A 25 23.59 -1.01 -3.93
N ALA A 26 24.88 -0.91 -4.24
CA ALA A 26 25.48 0.35 -4.69
C ALA A 26 24.84 0.85 -6.00
N SER A 27 24.55 -0.05 -6.95
CA SER A 27 23.91 0.30 -8.23
C SER A 27 22.46 0.75 -8.09
N LEU A 28 21.79 0.33 -7.01
CA LEU A 28 20.39 0.66 -6.71
C LEU A 28 20.21 1.97 -5.95
N ARG A 29 21.27 2.48 -5.29
CA ARG A 29 21.16 3.64 -4.39
C ARG A 29 20.47 4.84 -5.04
N GLY A 30 20.85 5.19 -6.27
CA GLY A 30 20.27 6.33 -6.99
C GLY A 30 18.78 6.15 -7.28
N PRO A 31 18.38 5.11 -8.04
CA PRO A 31 16.96 4.85 -8.29
C PRO A 31 16.12 4.70 -7.03
N PHE A 32 16.61 3.96 -6.03
CA PHE A 32 15.89 3.76 -4.77
C PHE A 32 15.64 5.09 -4.05
N LEU A 33 16.66 5.93 -3.89
CA LEU A 33 16.52 7.20 -3.20
C LEU A 33 15.60 8.17 -3.95
N LEU A 34 15.62 8.19 -5.28
CA LEU A 34 14.68 8.98 -6.08
C LEU A 34 13.23 8.60 -5.74
N PHE A 35 12.90 7.31 -5.84
CA PHE A 35 11.56 6.82 -5.56
C PHE A 35 11.18 7.02 -4.09
N PHE A 36 12.09 6.71 -3.17
CA PHE A 36 11.83 6.84 -1.75
C PHE A 36 11.56 8.27 -1.32
N VAL A 37 12.41 9.23 -1.75
CA VAL A 37 12.22 10.66 -1.44
C VAL A 37 10.93 11.18 -2.04
N SER A 38 10.63 10.83 -3.30
CA SER A 38 9.35 11.19 -3.93
C SER A 38 8.17 10.62 -3.17
N ALA A 39 8.24 9.35 -2.75
CA ALA A 39 7.21 8.71 -1.94
C ALA A 39 6.94 9.49 -0.64
N VAL A 40 7.98 9.83 0.11
CA VAL A 40 7.83 10.56 1.39
C VAL A 40 7.24 11.96 1.18
N VAL A 41 7.66 12.67 0.14
CA VAL A 41 7.09 13.99 -0.21
C VAL A 41 5.59 13.87 -0.51
N TRP A 42 5.20 12.91 -1.33
CA TRP A 42 3.80 12.70 -1.66
C TRP A 42 2.97 12.20 -0.47
N LEU A 43 3.56 11.39 0.41
CA LEU A 43 2.92 10.97 1.66
C LEU A 43 2.57 12.17 2.54
N LEU A 44 3.49 13.11 2.69
CA LEU A 44 3.25 14.34 3.45
C LEU A 44 2.15 15.19 2.80
N ALA A 45 2.22 15.39 1.48
CA ALA A 45 1.20 16.12 0.75
C ALA A 45 -0.19 15.47 0.90
N ALA A 46 -0.29 14.15 0.70
CA ALA A 46 -1.52 13.39 0.89
C ALA A 46 -2.03 13.49 2.33
N SER A 47 -1.14 13.50 3.33
CA SER A 47 -1.53 13.59 4.74
C SER A 47 -2.08 14.97 5.10
N VAL A 48 -1.48 16.03 4.58
CA VAL A 48 -1.99 17.41 4.77
C VAL A 48 -3.36 17.55 4.14
N LEU A 49 -3.53 17.11 2.88
CA LEU A 49 -4.84 17.13 2.22
C LEU A 49 -5.86 16.23 2.95
N GLY A 50 -5.41 15.11 3.53
CA GLY A 50 -6.26 14.22 4.34
C GLY A 50 -6.79 14.91 5.59
N VAL A 51 -5.96 15.69 6.30
CA VAL A 51 -6.43 16.52 7.42
C VAL A 51 -7.46 17.54 6.94
N ILE A 52 -7.18 18.27 5.86
CA ILE A 52 -8.10 19.28 5.30
C ILE A 52 -9.42 18.60 4.89
N ALA A 53 -9.38 17.49 4.17
CA ALA A 53 -10.57 16.74 3.75
C ALA A 53 -11.42 16.26 4.93
N THR A 54 -10.78 15.83 6.03
CA THR A 54 -11.52 15.38 7.22
C THR A 54 -12.10 16.53 8.03
N LEU A 55 -11.50 17.72 8.04
CA LEU A 55 -12.05 18.90 8.70
C LEU A 55 -13.41 19.30 8.11
N ASP A 56 -13.59 19.08 6.81
CA ASP A 56 -14.86 19.35 6.12
C ASP A 56 -15.95 18.30 6.38
N LEU A 57 -15.59 17.12 6.90
CA LEU A 57 -16.57 16.08 7.25
C LEU A 57 -17.49 16.54 8.37
N GLY A 58 -18.79 16.47 8.13
CA GLY A 58 -19.82 16.80 9.12
C GLY A 58 -19.93 18.30 9.44
N SER A 59 -19.23 19.18 8.73
CA SER A 59 -19.37 20.64 8.83
C SER A 59 -20.04 21.19 7.56
N MET A 60 -20.98 22.13 7.75
CA MET A 60 -21.57 22.84 6.61
C MET A 60 -20.65 23.99 6.10
N VAL A 61 -19.52 24.20 6.75
CA VAL A 61 -18.58 25.27 6.45
C VAL A 61 -17.24 24.64 6.07
N GLY A 62 -16.91 24.60 4.79
CA GLY A 62 -15.61 24.14 4.31
C GLY A 62 -14.48 25.08 4.71
N VAL A 63 -13.34 24.55 5.12
CA VAL A 63 -12.16 25.32 5.56
C VAL A 63 -11.64 26.25 4.44
N LEU A 64 -11.83 25.87 3.17
CA LEU A 64 -11.37 26.60 2.00
C LEU A 64 -12.52 26.92 1.00
N ARG A 65 -13.71 27.16 1.53
CA ARG A 65 -14.96 27.27 0.77
C ARG A 65 -14.95 28.34 -0.33
N ASP A 66 -14.25 29.43 -0.10
CA ASP A 66 -14.21 30.57 -1.02
C ASP A 66 -13.19 30.40 -2.16
N CYS A 67 -12.41 29.30 -2.12
CA CYS A 67 -11.43 29.00 -3.17
C CYS A 67 -11.96 27.92 -4.12
N ALA A 68 -12.27 28.30 -5.36
CA ALA A 68 -12.77 27.36 -6.37
C ALA A 68 -11.83 26.19 -6.68
N TRP A 69 -10.53 26.36 -6.45
CA TRP A 69 -9.53 25.31 -6.66
C TRP A 69 -9.55 24.21 -5.56
N PHE A 70 -9.97 24.56 -4.34
CA PHE A 70 -9.91 23.70 -3.17
C PHE A 70 -11.30 23.28 -2.67
N THR A 71 -12.18 22.87 -3.58
CA THR A 71 -13.47 22.31 -3.16
C THR A 71 -13.26 20.96 -2.45
N PRO A 72 -14.15 20.56 -1.50
CA PRO A 72 -14.01 19.30 -0.78
C PRO A 72 -13.84 18.08 -1.68
N GLY A 73 -14.55 18.00 -2.81
CA GLY A 73 -14.42 16.92 -3.77
C GLY A 73 -13.03 16.87 -4.42
N ARG A 74 -12.49 18.00 -4.85
CA ARG A 74 -11.15 18.09 -5.46
C ARG A 74 -10.06 17.74 -4.45
N ILE A 75 -10.18 18.20 -3.20
CA ILE A 75 -9.24 17.87 -2.13
C ILE A 75 -9.25 16.37 -1.83
N ALA A 76 -10.44 15.76 -1.70
CA ALA A 76 -10.56 14.34 -1.42
C ALA A 76 -10.01 13.48 -2.57
N THR A 77 -10.30 13.82 -3.83
CA THR A 77 -9.74 13.14 -5.00
C THR A 77 -8.22 13.29 -5.05
N ALA A 78 -7.69 14.52 -4.96
CA ALA A 78 -6.26 14.77 -4.96
C ALA A 78 -5.54 14.03 -3.81
N GLN A 79 -6.12 14.00 -2.62
CA GLN A 79 -5.59 13.27 -1.48
C GLN A 79 -5.48 11.79 -1.77
N GLN A 80 -6.52 11.17 -2.33
CA GLN A 80 -6.54 9.76 -2.65
C GLN A 80 -5.53 9.41 -3.74
N ASP A 81 -5.46 10.20 -4.82
CA ASP A 81 -4.51 9.99 -5.91
C ASP A 81 -3.06 10.18 -5.47
N LEU A 82 -2.77 11.19 -4.65
CA LEU A 82 -1.45 11.37 -4.06
C LEU A 82 -1.06 10.21 -3.14
N PHE A 83 -2.01 9.67 -2.39
CA PHE A 83 -1.73 8.52 -1.53
C PHE A 83 -1.47 7.24 -2.35
N ILE A 84 -2.24 7.00 -3.40
CA ILE A 84 -2.10 5.80 -4.25
C ILE A 84 -0.92 5.95 -5.21
N TYR A 85 -0.96 6.94 -6.12
CA TYR A 85 0.04 7.09 -7.19
C TYR A 85 1.32 7.80 -6.73
N GLY A 86 1.21 8.68 -5.75
CA GLY A 86 2.34 9.39 -5.18
C GLY A 86 3.12 8.54 -4.17
N TRP A 87 2.53 8.28 -3.01
CA TRP A 87 3.15 7.47 -1.97
C TRP A 87 3.28 6.02 -2.39
N GLY A 88 2.16 5.35 -2.67
CA GLY A 88 2.11 3.91 -2.84
C GLY A 88 2.97 3.41 -3.99
N PHE A 89 2.83 4.00 -5.20
CA PHE A 89 3.61 3.55 -6.36
C PHE A 89 5.09 3.83 -6.21
N ASN A 90 5.50 5.05 -5.80
CA ASN A 90 6.92 5.34 -5.61
C ASN A 90 7.55 4.45 -4.53
N ALA A 91 6.84 4.21 -3.42
CA ALA A 91 7.31 3.33 -2.35
C ALA A 91 7.50 1.88 -2.84
N PHE A 92 6.55 1.35 -3.63
CA PHE A 92 6.67 0.00 -4.18
C PHE A 92 7.63 -0.09 -5.36
N PHE A 93 7.86 0.96 -6.14
CA PHE A 93 8.96 0.98 -7.11
C PHE A 93 10.30 0.79 -6.38
N ALA A 94 10.56 1.57 -5.33
CA ALA A 94 11.76 1.43 -4.52
C ALA A 94 11.90 0.03 -3.92
N LEU A 95 10.84 -0.45 -3.27
CA LEU A 95 10.83 -1.72 -2.54
C LEU A 95 10.98 -2.92 -3.46
N ASN A 96 10.20 -3.00 -4.54
CA ASN A 96 10.22 -4.12 -5.48
C ASN A 96 11.55 -4.20 -6.24
N LEU A 97 12.13 -3.05 -6.64
CA LEU A 97 13.46 -2.99 -7.21
C LEU A 97 14.50 -3.55 -6.25
N TRP A 98 14.47 -3.13 -4.98
CA TRP A 98 15.40 -3.59 -3.98
C TRP A 98 15.24 -5.09 -3.69
N LEU A 99 14.01 -5.59 -3.51
CA LEU A 99 13.73 -7.00 -3.24
C LEU A 99 14.29 -7.91 -4.34
N LEU A 100 14.03 -7.57 -5.61
CA LEU A 100 14.47 -8.41 -6.73
C LEU A 100 15.98 -8.34 -6.96
N ALA A 101 16.60 -7.18 -6.73
CA ALA A 101 18.05 -7.08 -6.80
C ALA A 101 18.74 -7.91 -5.71
N GLN A 102 18.19 -7.90 -4.47
CA GLN A 102 18.72 -8.72 -3.38
C GLN A 102 18.53 -10.22 -3.65
N LEU A 103 17.33 -10.64 -4.02
CA LEU A 103 17.02 -12.05 -4.24
C LEU A 103 17.62 -12.60 -5.55
N GLY A 104 17.74 -11.75 -6.57
CA GLY A 104 18.30 -12.10 -7.88
C GLY A 104 19.80 -11.87 -7.99
N ARG A 105 20.46 -11.28 -6.98
CA ARG A 105 21.87 -10.83 -7.04
C ARG A 105 22.16 -10.02 -8.31
N PHE A 106 21.22 -9.15 -8.69
CA PHE A 106 21.23 -8.41 -9.94
C PHE A 106 21.86 -7.04 -9.76
N GLU A 107 22.83 -6.69 -10.65
CA GLU A 107 23.42 -5.35 -10.72
C GLU A 107 22.69 -4.49 -11.76
N PHE A 108 22.26 -3.31 -11.34
CA PHE A 108 21.58 -2.33 -12.21
C PHE A 108 22.57 -1.54 -13.06
N ARG A 109 22.94 -2.05 -14.23
CA ARG A 109 23.82 -1.31 -15.15
C ARG A 109 23.15 -0.09 -15.79
N ASN A 110 21.82 -0.13 -15.97
CA ASN A 110 21.03 0.93 -16.62
C ASN A 110 20.06 1.60 -15.63
N GLY A 111 20.50 1.86 -14.41
CA GLY A 111 19.66 2.49 -13.36
C GLY A 111 19.06 3.84 -13.77
N TRP A 112 19.68 4.53 -14.74
CA TRP A 112 19.19 5.80 -15.29
C TRP A 112 17.81 5.67 -15.98
N LEU A 113 17.50 4.51 -16.63
CA LEU A 113 16.17 4.28 -17.21
C LEU A 113 15.08 4.20 -16.14
N ALA A 114 15.35 3.53 -15.02
CA ALA A 114 14.43 3.51 -13.90
C ALA A 114 14.23 4.92 -13.30
N GLN A 115 15.32 5.70 -13.20
CA GLN A 115 15.24 7.10 -12.76
C GLN A 115 14.45 7.96 -13.73
N LEU A 116 14.66 7.82 -15.03
CA LEU A 116 13.89 8.53 -16.06
C LEU A 116 12.40 8.20 -15.94
N GLY A 117 12.04 6.91 -15.78
CA GLY A 117 10.67 6.47 -15.53
C GLY A 117 10.10 7.10 -14.26
N GLY A 118 10.89 7.15 -13.17
CA GLY A 118 10.49 7.78 -11.91
C GLY A 118 10.25 9.28 -12.04
N VAL A 119 11.11 9.99 -12.76
CA VAL A 119 10.93 11.44 -13.04
C VAL A 119 9.67 11.65 -13.88
N ALA A 120 9.49 10.87 -14.96
CA ALA A 120 8.31 10.97 -15.81
C ALA A 120 7.02 10.66 -15.04
N TRP A 121 7.03 9.65 -14.15
CA TRP A 121 5.93 9.33 -13.27
C TRP A 121 5.54 10.50 -12.37
N ASN A 122 6.51 11.07 -11.67
CA ASN A 122 6.26 12.17 -10.74
C ASN A 122 5.85 13.47 -11.44
N LEU A 123 6.37 13.75 -12.64
CA LEU A 123 5.93 14.88 -13.45
C LEU A 123 4.48 14.70 -13.95
N ALA A 124 4.14 13.50 -14.46
CA ALA A 124 2.79 13.19 -14.88
C ALA A 124 1.79 13.28 -13.72
N LEU A 125 2.17 12.80 -12.54
CA LEU A 125 1.38 12.93 -11.32
C LEU A 125 1.19 14.39 -10.92
N THR A 126 2.25 15.19 -10.92
CA THR A 126 2.17 16.63 -10.60
C THR A 126 1.22 17.34 -11.55
N TYR A 127 1.33 17.08 -12.85
CA TYR A 127 0.42 17.63 -13.85
C TYR A 127 -1.02 17.15 -13.61
N GLY A 128 -1.23 15.85 -13.39
CA GLY A 128 -2.56 15.28 -13.12
C GLY A 128 -3.24 15.91 -11.91
N ILE A 129 -2.52 16.08 -10.80
CA ILE A 129 -3.03 16.72 -9.58
C ILE A 129 -3.37 18.20 -9.82
N ALA A 130 -2.53 18.93 -10.56
CA ALA A 130 -2.81 20.32 -10.92
C ALA A 130 -4.12 20.42 -11.74
N ARG A 131 -4.37 19.47 -12.66
CA ARG A 131 -5.61 19.41 -13.44
C ARG A 131 -6.83 19.04 -12.57
N VAL A 132 -6.68 18.14 -11.60
CA VAL A 132 -7.73 17.84 -10.61
C VAL A 132 -8.13 19.09 -9.84
N PHE A 133 -7.17 19.88 -9.35
CA PHE A 133 -7.45 21.15 -8.69
C PHE A 133 -8.07 22.19 -9.64
N ALA A 134 -7.71 22.18 -10.92
CA ALA A 134 -8.36 23.03 -11.95
C ALA A 134 -9.80 22.58 -12.26
N GLY A 135 -10.21 21.38 -11.83
CA GLY A 135 -11.54 20.82 -12.07
C GLY A 135 -11.64 19.96 -13.32
N ASP A 136 -10.52 19.67 -13.96
CA ASP A 136 -10.44 18.80 -15.12
C ASP A 136 -10.07 17.38 -14.67
N MET A 137 -11.08 16.62 -14.34
CA MET A 137 -10.98 15.23 -13.88
C MET A 137 -12.07 14.38 -14.52
N THR A 138 -11.80 13.08 -14.66
CA THR A 138 -12.72 12.14 -15.32
C THR A 138 -13.92 11.76 -14.45
N GLY A 139 -13.78 11.86 -13.12
CA GLY A 139 -14.77 11.40 -12.16
C GLY A 139 -14.78 9.87 -11.92
N TYR A 140 -13.88 9.12 -12.54
CA TYR A 140 -13.69 7.70 -12.26
C TYR A 140 -12.61 7.53 -11.20
N ARG A 141 -13.00 7.13 -10.02
CA ARG A 141 -12.12 6.94 -8.86
C ARG A 141 -10.86 6.13 -9.22
N LEU A 142 -9.68 6.64 -8.84
CA LEU A 142 -8.34 6.09 -9.17
C LEU A 142 -8.00 6.08 -10.68
N LEU A 143 -8.84 6.68 -11.51
CA LEU A 143 -8.58 7.07 -12.90
C LEU A 143 -8.93 8.54 -13.09
N ASP A 144 -8.88 9.33 -12.02
CA ASP A 144 -9.39 10.69 -11.96
C ASP A 144 -8.64 11.67 -12.87
N PHE A 145 -7.40 11.38 -13.21
CA PHE A 145 -6.59 12.24 -14.08
C PHE A 145 -7.17 12.37 -15.49
N PRO A 146 -6.98 13.52 -16.15
CA PRO A 146 -7.30 13.66 -17.55
C PRO A 146 -6.69 12.52 -18.37
N ARG A 147 -7.43 12.04 -19.38
CA ARG A 147 -7.08 10.84 -20.14
C ARG A 147 -5.67 10.88 -20.77
N GLU A 148 -5.15 12.06 -21.09
CA GLU A 148 -3.80 12.24 -21.64
C GLU A 148 -2.68 11.90 -20.65
N VAL A 149 -2.94 11.93 -19.34
CA VAL A 149 -1.98 11.52 -18.30
C VAL A 149 -1.76 10.02 -18.31
N GLY A 150 -2.81 9.26 -18.63
CA GLY A 150 -2.78 7.79 -18.60
C GLY A 150 -1.64 7.15 -19.40
N PRO A 151 -1.47 7.45 -20.69
CA PRO A 151 -0.37 6.94 -21.49
C PRO A 151 1.02 7.27 -20.94
N VAL A 152 1.20 8.48 -20.39
CA VAL A 152 2.47 8.92 -19.79
C VAL A 152 2.79 8.08 -18.57
N LEU A 153 1.81 7.85 -17.68
CA LEU A 153 1.97 6.97 -16.51
C LEU A 153 2.26 5.52 -16.94
N ALA A 154 1.61 5.02 -17.99
CA ALA A 154 1.87 3.67 -18.50
C ALA A 154 3.32 3.52 -19.00
N VAL A 155 3.82 4.46 -19.80
CA VAL A 155 5.21 4.48 -20.28
C VAL A 155 6.20 4.63 -19.12
N ALA A 156 5.92 5.56 -18.18
CA ALA A 156 6.74 5.76 -17.00
C ALA A 156 6.83 4.47 -16.15
N PHE A 157 5.70 3.75 -15.99
CA PHE A 157 5.71 2.45 -15.32
C PHE A 157 6.57 1.41 -16.05
N LEU A 158 6.49 1.31 -17.37
CA LEU A 158 7.35 0.39 -18.13
C LEU A 158 8.83 0.69 -17.90
N LEU A 159 9.20 1.96 -17.81
CA LEU A 159 10.59 2.36 -17.54
C LEU A 159 11.02 2.12 -16.08
N ALA A 160 10.13 2.27 -15.11
CA ALA A 160 10.43 2.18 -13.69
C ALA A 160 10.08 0.81 -13.08
N GLY A 161 8.87 0.31 -13.34
CA GLY A 161 8.28 -0.86 -12.68
C GLY A 161 8.52 -2.19 -13.39
N PHE A 162 9.11 -2.19 -14.60
CA PHE A 162 9.39 -3.43 -15.34
C PHE A 162 10.73 -4.08 -14.95
N TRP A 163 11.62 -3.36 -14.31
CA TRP A 163 12.94 -3.85 -13.91
C TRP A 163 12.93 -5.07 -12.99
N PRO A 164 11.97 -5.25 -12.07
CA PRO A 164 11.85 -6.49 -11.32
C PRO A 164 11.73 -7.73 -12.20
N ILE A 165 11.02 -7.65 -13.32
CA ILE A 165 10.88 -8.77 -14.27
C ILE A 165 12.24 -9.07 -14.95
N VAL A 166 12.96 -8.04 -15.35
CA VAL A 166 14.31 -8.17 -15.93
C VAL A 166 15.28 -8.80 -14.92
N ALA A 167 15.25 -8.34 -13.67
CA ALA A 167 16.08 -8.89 -12.59
C ALA A 167 15.76 -10.36 -12.33
N PHE A 168 14.47 -10.72 -12.34
CA PHE A 168 14.03 -12.11 -12.21
C PHE A 168 14.48 -12.98 -13.37
N ALA A 169 14.37 -12.51 -14.62
CA ALA A 169 14.79 -13.24 -15.81
C ALA A 169 16.31 -13.51 -15.85
N ARG A 170 17.10 -12.59 -15.30
CA ARG A 170 18.59 -12.68 -15.27
C ARG A 170 19.15 -13.28 -13.98
N ARG A 171 18.30 -13.76 -13.07
CA ARG A 171 18.77 -14.39 -11.83
C ARG A 171 19.59 -15.64 -12.09
N PRO A 172 20.53 -16.00 -11.19
CA PRO A 172 21.19 -17.30 -11.24
C PRO A 172 20.16 -18.44 -11.17
N THR A 173 20.48 -19.56 -11.81
CA THR A 173 19.67 -20.78 -11.76
C THR A 173 19.58 -21.28 -10.30
N GLY A 174 18.41 -21.73 -9.85
CA GLY A 174 18.19 -22.23 -8.50
C GLY A 174 16.75 -22.02 -8.02
N HIS A 175 16.57 -22.17 -6.71
CA HIS A 175 15.26 -21.99 -6.09
C HIS A 175 14.75 -20.54 -6.22
N THR A 176 13.45 -20.42 -6.54
CA THR A 176 12.74 -19.14 -6.55
C THR A 176 11.95 -18.99 -5.25
N PHE A 177 12.01 -17.79 -4.70
CA PHE A 177 11.30 -17.48 -3.46
C PHE A 177 9.90 -16.91 -3.75
N ALA A 178 8.95 -17.15 -2.84
CA ALA A 178 7.59 -16.61 -2.97
C ALA A 178 7.58 -15.08 -3.16
N SER A 179 8.46 -14.35 -2.47
CA SER A 179 8.64 -12.90 -2.65
C SER A 179 8.91 -12.51 -4.09
N GLN A 180 9.74 -13.28 -4.83
CA GLN A 180 10.03 -13.01 -6.23
C GLN A 180 8.79 -13.19 -7.10
N TRP A 181 7.99 -14.22 -6.87
CA TRP A 181 6.78 -14.49 -7.63
C TRP A 181 5.75 -13.39 -7.45
N PHE A 182 5.53 -12.97 -6.21
CA PHE A 182 4.59 -11.90 -5.91
C PHE A 182 5.00 -10.56 -6.55
N VAL A 183 6.28 -10.18 -6.51
CA VAL A 183 6.76 -8.95 -7.17
C VAL A 183 6.62 -9.05 -8.69
N VAL A 184 7.03 -10.16 -9.29
CA VAL A 184 6.94 -10.38 -10.75
C VAL A 184 5.48 -10.35 -11.17
N GLY A 185 4.61 -11.08 -10.46
CA GLY A 185 3.18 -11.10 -10.72
C GLY A 185 2.56 -9.70 -10.65
N ALA A 186 2.88 -8.91 -9.62
CA ALA A 186 2.42 -7.53 -9.49
C ALA A 186 2.90 -6.65 -10.67
N SER A 187 4.18 -6.78 -11.05
CA SER A 187 4.78 -6.01 -12.14
C SER A 187 4.21 -6.33 -13.52
N PHE A 188 3.72 -7.56 -13.73
CA PHE A 188 2.98 -7.93 -14.94
C PHE A 188 1.50 -7.51 -14.87
N ALA A 189 0.87 -7.64 -13.69
CA ALA A 189 -0.55 -7.39 -13.55
C ALA A 189 -0.88 -5.90 -13.76
N PHE A 190 -0.11 -4.99 -13.17
CA PHE A 190 -0.46 -3.56 -13.19
C PHE A 190 -0.58 -2.98 -14.60
N PRO A 191 0.41 -3.10 -15.52
CA PRO A 191 0.29 -2.51 -16.85
C PRO A 191 -0.89 -3.09 -17.63
N LEU A 192 -1.19 -4.38 -17.49
CA LEU A 192 -2.35 -5.01 -18.12
C LEU A 192 -3.66 -4.42 -17.61
N ILE A 193 -3.81 -4.36 -16.27
CA ILE A 193 -5.00 -3.83 -15.61
C ILE A 193 -5.20 -2.35 -15.97
N TYR A 194 -4.12 -1.57 -15.91
CA TYR A 194 -4.17 -0.14 -16.13
C TYR A 194 -4.50 0.21 -17.59
N LEU A 195 -3.83 -0.44 -18.56
CA LEU A 195 -4.07 -0.20 -19.98
C LEU A 195 -5.49 -0.61 -20.40
N LEU A 196 -5.98 -1.76 -19.90
CA LEU A 196 -7.37 -2.17 -20.18
C LEU A 196 -8.38 -1.20 -19.57
N ALA A 197 -8.14 -0.71 -18.35
CA ALA A 197 -9.01 0.28 -17.73
C ALA A 197 -8.99 1.61 -18.50
N GLN A 198 -7.80 2.11 -18.87
CA GLN A 198 -7.66 3.31 -19.69
C GLN A 198 -8.44 3.17 -21.00
N LEU A 199 -8.29 2.04 -21.69
CA LEU A 199 -8.98 1.79 -22.95
C LEU A 199 -10.50 1.74 -22.77
N LEU A 200 -11.00 0.89 -21.86
CA LEU A 200 -12.44 0.58 -21.74
C LEU A 200 -13.23 1.64 -20.96
N VAL A 201 -12.59 2.45 -20.14
CA VAL A 201 -13.27 3.47 -19.33
C VAL A 201 -13.10 4.87 -19.91
N LEU A 202 -11.94 5.22 -20.48
CA LEU A 202 -11.61 6.61 -20.86
C LEU A 202 -11.42 6.84 -22.36
N TRP A 203 -10.71 5.93 -23.08
CA TRP A 203 -10.35 6.18 -24.48
C TRP A 203 -11.40 5.67 -25.48
N GLN A 204 -11.91 4.47 -25.26
CA GLN A 204 -13.02 3.87 -25.99
C GLN A 204 -14.03 3.34 -24.95
N PRO A 205 -14.77 4.24 -24.30
CA PRO A 205 -15.61 3.88 -23.19
C PRO A 205 -16.66 2.86 -23.62
N ALA A 206 -16.65 1.73 -22.94
CA ALA A 206 -17.66 0.71 -23.11
C ALA A 206 -19.03 1.23 -22.67
N SER A 207 -20.10 0.80 -23.32
CA SER A 207 -21.43 1.31 -23.03
C SER A 207 -22.00 0.74 -21.73
N GLY A 208 -22.65 1.58 -20.93
CA GLY A 208 -23.48 1.20 -19.79
C GLY A 208 -22.76 0.39 -18.71
N VAL A 209 -23.31 -0.75 -18.34
CA VAL A 209 -22.82 -1.58 -17.23
C VAL A 209 -21.42 -2.17 -17.47
N VAL A 210 -20.98 -2.30 -18.71
CA VAL A 210 -19.64 -2.83 -19.03
C VAL A 210 -18.56 -1.85 -18.59
N GLN A 211 -18.81 -0.54 -18.71
CA GLN A 211 -17.89 0.49 -18.21
C GLN A 211 -17.76 0.43 -16.67
N ALA A 212 -18.89 0.32 -15.97
CA ALA A 212 -18.89 0.17 -14.51
C ALA A 212 -18.18 -1.10 -14.07
N LEU A 213 -18.34 -2.20 -14.84
CA LEU A 213 -17.62 -3.46 -14.58
C LEU A 213 -16.12 -3.30 -14.79
N ALA A 214 -15.69 -2.71 -15.90
CA ALA A 214 -14.27 -2.46 -16.16
C ALA A 214 -13.63 -1.59 -15.08
N HIS A 215 -14.34 -0.55 -14.62
CA HIS A 215 -13.87 0.33 -13.55
C HIS A 215 -13.78 -0.38 -12.20
N SER A 216 -14.82 -1.13 -11.78
CA SER A 216 -14.79 -1.88 -10.52
C SER A 216 -13.73 -2.98 -10.53
N TRP A 217 -13.55 -3.65 -11.67
CA TRP A 217 -12.50 -4.63 -11.90
C TRP A 217 -11.11 -3.99 -11.76
N PHE A 218 -10.91 -2.80 -12.33
CA PHE A 218 -9.67 -2.04 -12.22
C PHE A 218 -9.33 -1.73 -10.75
N ILE A 219 -10.27 -1.13 -10.00
CA ILE A 219 -10.04 -0.77 -8.59
C ILE A 219 -9.64 -2.01 -7.77
N ALA A 220 -10.42 -3.09 -7.86
CA ALA A 220 -10.16 -4.30 -7.09
C ALA A 220 -8.79 -4.90 -7.39
N ASN A 221 -8.43 -4.97 -8.67
CA ASN A 221 -7.15 -5.55 -9.10
C ASN A 221 -5.96 -4.62 -8.80
N LEU A 222 -6.10 -3.31 -8.95
CA LEU A 222 -5.08 -2.35 -8.54
C LEU A 222 -4.73 -2.53 -7.06
N LEU A 223 -5.73 -2.58 -6.20
CA LEU A 223 -5.51 -2.68 -4.76
C LEU A 223 -4.96 -4.05 -4.35
N GLN A 224 -5.43 -5.13 -4.97
CA GLN A 224 -4.99 -6.48 -4.61
C GLN A 224 -3.71 -6.90 -5.34
N LEU A 225 -3.69 -6.85 -6.68
CA LEU A 225 -2.59 -7.39 -7.48
C LEU A 225 -1.36 -6.49 -7.54
N TRP A 226 -1.50 -5.17 -7.31
CA TRP A 226 -0.33 -4.31 -7.15
C TRP A 226 0.03 -4.13 -5.68
N PHE A 227 -0.84 -3.53 -4.87
CA PHE A 227 -0.53 -3.22 -3.47
C PHE A 227 -0.45 -4.48 -2.60
N GLY A 228 -1.47 -5.34 -2.66
CA GLY A 228 -1.53 -6.56 -1.87
C GLY A 228 -0.39 -7.53 -2.20
N ALA A 229 -0.15 -7.80 -3.49
CA ALA A 229 0.92 -8.70 -3.91
C ALA A 229 2.32 -8.16 -3.54
N SER A 230 2.59 -6.86 -3.76
CA SER A 230 3.87 -6.25 -3.38
C SER A 230 4.09 -6.25 -1.87
N ALA A 231 3.03 -6.01 -1.08
CA ALA A 231 3.09 -6.11 0.37
C ALA A 231 3.38 -7.54 0.84
N LEU A 232 2.71 -8.54 0.26
CA LEU A 232 2.97 -9.96 0.55
C LEU A 232 4.41 -10.33 0.19
N ALA A 233 4.92 -9.89 -0.95
CA ALA A 233 6.33 -10.10 -1.32
C ALA A 233 7.28 -9.62 -0.24
N ALA A 234 7.03 -8.43 0.31
CA ALA A 234 7.83 -7.86 1.38
C ALA A 234 7.68 -8.63 2.71
N ILE A 235 6.45 -9.01 3.08
CA ILE A 235 6.21 -9.82 4.29
C ILE A 235 6.99 -11.14 4.20
N TYR A 236 6.88 -11.87 3.07
CA TYR A 236 7.58 -13.12 2.82
C TYR A 236 9.11 -12.99 2.80
N TYR A 237 9.63 -11.77 2.59
CA TYR A 237 11.07 -11.50 2.67
C TYR A 237 11.52 -11.06 4.07
N PHE A 238 10.90 -10.00 4.61
CA PHE A 238 11.40 -9.38 5.84
C PHE A 238 11.15 -10.22 7.08
N LEU A 239 10.02 -10.91 7.15
CA LEU A 239 9.68 -11.71 8.32
C LEU A 239 10.72 -12.82 8.58
N PRO A 240 11.00 -13.75 7.64
CA PRO A 240 11.99 -14.79 7.86
C PRO A 240 13.41 -14.20 7.95
N LYS A 241 13.72 -13.13 7.21
CA LYS A 241 15.04 -12.51 7.17
C LYS A 241 15.44 -11.90 8.51
N VAL A 242 14.53 -11.17 9.15
CA VAL A 242 14.81 -10.48 10.43
C VAL A 242 14.64 -11.39 11.63
N LEU A 243 13.71 -12.36 11.55
CA LEU A 243 13.61 -13.43 12.57
C LEU A 243 14.73 -14.44 12.49
N GLU A 244 15.48 -14.51 11.38
CA GLU A 244 16.49 -15.52 11.08
C GLU A 244 15.92 -16.95 11.15
N ARG A 245 14.73 -17.15 10.57
CA ARG A 245 13.99 -18.41 10.61
C ARG A 245 13.28 -18.68 9.30
N THR A 246 13.04 -19.95 9.01
CA THR A 246 12.16 -20.38 7.93
C THR A 246 10.70 -20.15 8.30
N LEU A 247 9.87 -19.80 7.31
CA LEU A 247 8.43 -19.63 7.51
C LEU A 247 7.76 -20.98 7.78
N THR A 248 6.86 -21.01 8.75
CA THR A 248 6.03 -22.19 9.06
C THR A 248 5.17 -22.53 7.85
N GLY A 249 5.19 -23.78 7.40
CA GLY A 249 4.35 -24.21 6.26
C GLY A 249 4.70 -23.56 4.91
N TYR A 250 5.95 -23.12 4.71
CA TYR A 250 6.39 -22.41 3.48
C TYR A 250 6.08 -23.17 2.19
N TYR A 251 5.95 -24.48 2.22
CA TYR A 251 5.53 -25.30 1.06
C TYR A 251 4.13 -24.96 0.53
N LEU A 252 3.31 -24.26 1.32
CA LEU A 252 2.00 -23.74 0.89
C LEU A 252 2.10 -22.40 0.13
N ALA A 253 3.25 -21.70 0.18
CA ALA A 253 3.40 -20.40 -0.43
C ALA A 253 3.11 -20.37 -1.94
N PRO A 254 3.46 -21.38 -2.77
CA PRO A 254 3.05 -21.47 -4.16
C PRO A 254 1.52 -21.51 -4.32
N VAL A 255 0.83 -22.25 -3.45
CA VAL A 255 -0.64 -22.33 -3.47
C VAL A 255 -1.23 -20.95 -3.12
N ALA A 256 -0.68 -20.26 -2.10
CA ALA A 256 -1.10 -18.91 -1.77
C ALA A 256 -0.94 -17.96 -2.97
N PHE A 257 0.18 -18.02 -3.69
CA PHE A 257 0.42 -17.18 -4.85
C PHE A 257 -0.61 -17.42 -5.96
N TRP A 258 -0.79 -18.66 -6.41
CA TRP A 258 -1.68 -18.97 -7.52
C TRP A 258 -3.14 -18.70 -7.18
N THR A 259 -3.59 -19.07 -5.98
CA THR A 259 -4.97 -18.81 -5.55
C THR A 259 -5.22 -17.32 -5.33
N PHE A 260 -4.23 -16.56 -4.84
CA PHE A 260 -4.33 -15.12 -4.70
C PHE A 260 -4.54 -14.44 -6.06
N PHE A 261 -3.67 -14.70 -7.04
CA PHE A 261 -3.79 -14.08 -8.37
C PHE A 261 -5.04 -14.53 -9.11
N LEU A 262 -5.42 -15.81 -9.00
CA LEU A 262 -6.64 -16.33 -9.61
C LEU A 262 -7.88 -15.63 -9.07
N PHE A 263 -8.07 -15.63 -7.76
CA PHE A 263 -9.32 -15.13 -7.18
C PHE A 263 -9.37 -13.61 -7.13
N ALA A 264 -8.26 -12.92 -6.84
CA ALA A 264 -8.21 -11.46 -6.87
C ALA A 264 -8.66 -10.90 -8.22
N GLY A 265 -8.24 -11.54 -9.32
CA GLY A 265 -8.63 -11.15 -10.68
C GLY A 265 -10.13 -11.09 -10.93
N TRP A 266 -10.95 -11.77 -10.13
CA TRP A 266 -12.40 -11.85 -10.29
C TRP A 266 -13.22 -11.17 -9.20
N THR A 267 -12.60 -10.55 -8.20
CA THR A 267 -13.33 -9.91 -7.08
C THR A 267 -14.08 -8.63 -7.47
N GLY A 268 -13.64 -7.93 -8.52
CA GLY A 268 -14.22 -6.65 -8.94
C GLY A 268 -15.75 -6.66 -9.11
N PRO A 269 -16.35 -7.65 -9.78
CA PRO A 269 -17.80 -7.73 -9.97
C PRO A 269 -18.60 -7.81 -8.66
N ALA A 270 -18.00 -8.26 -7.53
CA ALA A 270 -18.65 -8.22 -6.23
C ALA A 270 -19.03 -6.80 -5.82
N ALA A 271 -18.31 -5.79 -6.28
CA ALA A 271 -18.63 -4.38 -6.05
C ALA A 271 -19.93 -3.92 -6.72
N LEU A 272 -20.50 -4.68 -7.65
CA LEU A 272 -21.68 -4.35 -8.43
C LEU A 272 -22.93 -5.17 -8.02
N VAL A 273 -22.89 -5.84 -6.86
CA VAL A 273 -24.08 -6.53 -6.33
C VAL A 273 -25.21 -5.54 -6.12
N GLY A 274 -26.39 -5.85 -6.64
CA GLY A 274 -27.55 -4.96 -6.61
C GLY A 274 -27.66 -3.96 -7.77
N SER A 275 -26.69 -3.95 -8.70
CA SER A 275 -26.72 -3.15 -9.93
C SER A 275 -27.33 -3.95 -11.11
N PRO A 276 -27.65 -3.31 -12.24
CA PRO A 276 -28.22 -3.99 -13.42
C PRO A 276 -27.19 -4.82 -14.23
N VAL A 277 -26.18 -5.35 -13.57
CA VAL A 277 -25.19 -6.28 -14.15
C VAL A 277 -25.74 -7.71 -14.11
N PRO A 278 -25.47 -8.57 -15.10
CA PRO A 278 -25.91 -9.95 -15.11
C PRO A 278 -25.60 -10.69 -13.80
N LEU A 279 -26.58 -11.42 -13.28
CA LEU A 279 -26.51 -12.04 -11.96
C LEU A 279 -25.37 -13.04 -11.81
N TRP A 280 -25.04 -13.78 -12.87
CA TRP A 280 -23.94 -14.74 -12.87
C TRP A 280 -22.59 -14.04 -12.62
N LEU A 281 -22.40 -12.83 -13.17
CA LEU A 281 -21.18 -12.07 -13.05
C LEU A 281 -21.00 -11.53 -11.61
N GLN A 282 -22.08 -11.01 -11.00
CA GLN A 282 -22.09 -10.64 -9.59
C GLN A 282 -21.77 -11.85 -8.70
N SER A 283 -22.38 -13.02 -9.01
CA SER A 283 -22.14 -14.26 -8.25
C SER A 283 -20.70 -14.73 -8.37
N THR A 284 -20.10 -14.65 -9.56
CA THR A 284 -18.67 -14.96 -9.76
C THR A 284 -17.78 -14.07 -8.89
N GLY A 285 -18.07 -12.76 -8.84
CA GLY A 285 -17.33 -11.84 -7.98
C GLY A 285 -17.44 -12.18 -6.49
N VAL A 286 -18.66 -12.50 -6.02
CA VAL A 286 -18.89 -12.89 -4.61
C VAL A 286 -18.16 -14.20 -4.27
N VAL A 287 -18.25 -15.21 -5.15
CA VAL A 287 -17.54 -16.48 -4.97
C VAL A 287 -16.02 -16.25 -4.96
N ALA A 288 -15.50 -15.45 -5.88
CA ALA A 288 -14.07 -15.13 -5.92
C ALA A 288 -13.60 -14.43 -4.62
N ALA A 289 -14.38 -13.46 -4.12
CA ALA A 289 -14.09 -12.78 -2.87
C ALA A 289 -14.14 -13.74 -1.66
N ALA A 290 -15.05 -14.69 -1.62
CA ALA A 290 -15.07 -15.73 -0.60
C ALA A 290 -13.87 -16.69 -0.75
N MET A 291 -13.51 -17.06 -1.98
CA MET A 291 -12.35 -17.93 -2.24
C MET A 291 -11.01 -17.25 -1.91
N MET A 292 -10.96 -15.93 -1.82
CA MET A 292 -9.78 -15.22 -1.29
C MET A 292 -9.43 -15.63 0.15
N LEU A 293 -10.35 -16.25 0.90
CA LEU A 293 -10.02 -16.83 2.20
C LEU A 293 -8.94 -17.92 2.11
N ILE A 294 -8.81 -18.63 0.99
CA ILE A 294 -7.80 -19.67 0.78
C ILE A 294 -6.37 -19.07 0.90
N PRO A 295 -5.97 -18.12 0.05
CA PRO A 295 -4.64 -17.53 0.17
C PRO A 295 -4.46 -16.76 1.49
N VAL A 296 -5.51 -16.14 2.03
CA VAL A 296 -5.45 -15.43 3.32
C VAL A 296 -5.14 -16.38 4.47
N ILE A 297 -5.79 -17.55 4.54
CA ILE A 297 -5.54 -18.57 5.56
C ILE A 297 -4.13 -19.13 5.41
N ILE A 298 -3.67 -19.40 4.19
CA ILE A 298 -2.31 -19.89 3.96
C ILE A 298 -1.27 -18.85 4.41
N VAL A 299 -1.44 -17.60 4.05
CA VAL A 299 -0.57 -16.49 4.50
C VAL A 299 -0.61 -16.37 6.02
N ALA A 300 -1.79 -16.48 6.63
CA ALA A 300 -1.93 -16.47 8.09
C ALA A 300 -1.17 -17.63 8.76
N ILE A 301 -1.24 -18.84 8.22
CA ILE A 301 -0.45 -19.99 8.71
C ILE A 301 1.04 -19.71 8.58
N ASN A 302 1.50 -19.23 7.42
CA ASN A 302 2.91 -18.96 7.17
C ASN A 302 3.43 -17.87 8.13
N VAL A 303 2.71 -16.78 8.28
CA VAL A 303 3.17 -15.58 9.00
C VAL A 303 2.90 -15.69 10.49
N HIS A 304 1.64 -15.87 10.88
CA HIS A 304 1.28 -15.94 12.32
C HIS A 304 1.80 -17.22 12.98
N GLY A 305 1.84 -18.35 12.25
CA GLY A 305 2.49 -19.55 12.72
C GLY A 305 3.99 -19.35 13.03
N THR A 306 4.69 -18.60 12.17
CA THR A 306 6.10 -18.24 12.41
C THR A 306 6.27 -17.28 13.57
N LEU A 307 5.41 -16.25 13.69
CA LEU A 307 5.43 -15.29 14.80
C LEU A 307 5.08 -15.95 16.15
N SER A 308 4.19 -16.94 16.16
CA SER A 308 3.79 -17.65 17.38
C SER A 308 4.84 -18.65 17.84
N SER A 309 5.77 -19.06 16.98
CA SER A 309 6.83 -19.98 17.32
C SER A 309 7.96 -19.30 18.10
N GLN A 310 8.49 -19.95 19.15
CA GLN A 310 9.74 -19.59 19.86
C GLN A 310 9.90 -18.09 20.20
N GLY A 311 8.86 -17.42 20.68
CA GLY A 311 8.93 -16.01 21.08
C GLY A 311 9.01 -15.00 19.91
N GLY A 312 8.56 -15.38 18.72
CA GLY A 312 8.59 -14.50 17.53
C GLY A 312 7.81 -13.20 17.73
N TRP A 313 6.66 -13.21 18.41
CA TRP A 313 5.91 -11.99 18.75
C TRP A 313 6.69 -11.05 19.67
N ALA A 314 7.42 -11.57 20.67
CA ALA A 314 8.26 -10.74 21.53
C ALA A 314 9.40 -10.10 20.74
N ARG A 315 10.04 -10.85 19.82
CA ARG A 315 11.06 -10.28 18.92
C ARG A 315 10.45 -9.24 17.98
N ALA A 316 9.27 -9.52 17.42
CA ALA A 316 8.56 -8.57 16.55
C ALA A 316 8.24 -7.26 17.28
N TRP A 317 7.90 -7.33 18.55
CA TRP A 317 7.64 -6.14 19.35
C TRP A 317 8.89 -5.30 19.62
N ASN A 318 10.04 -5.93 19.78
CA ASN A 318 11.31 -5.26 20.09
C ASN A 318 12.08 -4.78 18.85
N ASP A 319 11.83 -5.37 17.67
CA ASP A 319 12.46 -4.95 16.42
C ASP A 319 11.55 -4.01 15.63
N THR A 320 12.08 -2.88 15.18
CA THR A 320 11.28 -1.86 14.47
C THR A 320 10.72 -2.39 13.15
N THR A 321 11.53 -3.07 12.34
CA THR A 321 11.11 -3.62 11.05
C THR A 321 10.01 -4.65 11.23
N LEU A 322 10.23 -5.60 12.15
CA LEU A 322 9.27 -6.66 12.42
C LEU A 322 7.95 -6.13 13.00
N ARG A 323 8.01 -5.09 13.83
CA ARG A 323 6.83 -4.46 14.42
C ARG A 323 5.89 -3.92 13.35
N PHE A 324 6.41 -3.18 12.39
CA PHE A 324 5.62 -2.67 11.27
C PHE A 324 5.16 -3.78 10.33
N VAL A 325 6.03 -4.73 9.98
CA VAL A 325 5.70 -5.86 9.09
C VAL A 325 4.65 -6.78 9.72
N SER A 326 4.75 -7.06 11.02
CA SER A 326 3.76 -7.88 11.73
C SER A 326 2.41 -7.20 11.83
N PHE A 327 2.40 -5.87 12.08
CA PHE A 327 1.16 -5.09 12.01
C PHE A 327 0.51 -5.19 10.63
N GLY A 328 1.31 -5.04 9.57
CA GLY A 328 0.83 -5.17 8.20
C GLY A 328 0.27 -6.57 7.88
N ALA A 329 0.89 -7.60 8.39
CA ALA A 329 0.43 -8.97 8.21
C ALA A 329 -0.91 -9.25 8.93
N VAL A 330 -1.09 -8.72 10.13
CA VAL A 330 -2.38 -8.77 10.85
C VAL A 330 -3.45 -8.02 10.07
N ALA A 331 -3.14 -6.82 9.57
CA ALA A 331 -4.07 -6.03 8.77
C ALA A 331 -4.46 -6.75 7.47
N PHE A 332 -3.52 -7.42 6.79
CA PHE A 332 -3.82 -8.24 5.61
C PHE A 332 -4.80 -9.37 5.94
N THR A 333 -4.54 -10.09 7.01
CA THR A 333 -5.41 -11.20 7.43
C THR A 333 -6.82 -10.69 7.77
N LEU A 334 -6.92 -9.56 8.49
CA LEU A 334 -8.18 -8.95 8.84
C LEU A 334 -8.94 -8.44 7.59
N ALA A 335 -8.23 -7.76 6.66
CA ALA A 335 -8.81 -7.30 5.39
C ALA A 335 -9.38 -8.47 4.58
N GLY A 336 -8.62 -9.58 4.48
CA GLY A 336 -9.04 -10.75 3.71
C GLY A 336 -10.23 -11.47 4.34
N VAL A 337 -10.22 -11.68 5.66
CA VAL A 337 -11.34 -12.32 6.37
C VAL A 337 -12.61 -11.48 6.27
N LEU A 338 -12.53 -10.19 6.61
CA LEU A 338 -13.69 -9.30 6.51
C LEU A 338 -14.15 -9.15 5.05
N GLY A 339 -13.23 -9.00 4.10
CA GLY A 339 -13.55 -8.90 2.68
C GLY A 339 -14.30 -10.13 2.17
N GLY A 340 -13.90 -11.35 2.57
CA GLY A 340 -14.57 -12.58 2.22
C GLY A 340 -15.97 -12.72 2.84
N VAL A 341 -16.11 -12.37 4.12
CA VAL A 341 -17.39 -12.45 4.85
C VAL A 341 -18.39 -11.40 4.34
N PHE A 342 -17.96 -10.16 4.18
CA PHE A 342 -18.83 -9.05 3.77
C PHE A 342 -19.08 -8.99 2.25
N ALA A 343 -18.48 -9.89 1.46
CA ALA A 343 -18.82 -10.07 0.06
C ALA A 343 -20.17 -10.75 -0.15
N PHE A 344 -20.65 -11.57 0.81
CA PHE A 344 -21.95 -12.21 0.70
C PHE A 344 -23.08 -11.19 0.59
N ARG A 345 -24.06 -11.47 -0.27
CA ARG A 345 -25.12 -10.52 -0.66
C ARG A 345 -25.87 -9.94 0.53
N SER A 346 -26.20 -10.75 1.54
CA SER A 346 -26.91 -10.30 2.75
C SER A 346 -26.10 -9.25 3.54
N MET A 347 -24.79 -9.47 3.69
CA MET A 347 -23.90 -8.54 4.38
C MET A 347 -23.58 -7.32 3.51
N SER A 348 -23.30 -7.56 2.24
CA SER A 348 -23.01 -6.52 1.25
C SER A 348 -24.16 -5.52 1.11
N ALA A 349 -25.41 -5.96 1.19
CA ALA A 349 -26.59 -5.08 1.13
C ALA A 349 -26.59 -4.00 2.22
N VAL A 350 -26.04 -4.30 3.39
CA VAL A 350 -25.95 -3.35 4.51
C VAL A 350 -24.77 -2.40 4.35
N VAL A 351 -23.59 -2.90 3.94
CA VAL A 351 -22.34 -2.13 4.08
C VAL A 351 -21.90 -1.41 2.81
N ARG A 352 -22.43 -1.77 1.65
CA ARG A 352 -21.89 -1.36 0.34
C ARG A 352 -21.83 0.14 0.11
N PHE A 353 -22.87 0.87 0.47
CA PHE A 353 -22.97 2.31 0.25
C PHE A 353 -22.58 3.12 1.50
N THR A 354 -21.73 2.55 2.34
CA THR A 354 -21.26 3.17 3.58
C THR A 354 -19.73 3.26 3.60
N SER A 355 -19.19 3.94 4.60
CA SER A 355 -17.75 4.02 4.84
C SER A 355 -17.08 2.66 5.13
N PHE A 356 -17.86 1.59 5.35
CA PHE A 356 -17.33 0.25 5.61
C PHE A 356 -16.43 -0.25 4.46
N ALA A 357 -16.84 -0.02 3.20
CA ALA A 357 -16.04 -0.38 2.03
C ALA A 357 -14.68 0.32 2.04
N THR A 358 -14.65 1.62 2.40
CA THR A 358 -13.39 2.37 2.58
C THR A 358 -12.52 1.74 3.65
N GLY A 359 -13.10 1.33 4.78
CA GLY A 359 -12.38 0.65 5.87
C GLY A 359 -11.70 -0.63 5.40
N LEU A 360 -12.37 -1.46 4.60
CA LEU A 360 -11.77 -2.68 4.03
C LEU A 360 -10.60 -2.39 3.08
N GLU A 361 -10.76 -1.42 2.19
CA GLU A 361 -9.70 -1.01 1.29
C GLU A 361 -8.49 -0.46 2.04
N GLN A 362 -8.72 0.37 3.05
CA GLN A 362 -7.66 0.96 3.86
C GLN A 362 -6.95 -0.06 4.75
N LEU A 363 -7.59 -1.13 5.18
CA LEU A 363 -6.92 -2.26 5.84
C LEU A 363 -5.85 -2.87 4.92
N LEU A 364 -6.11 -2.99 3.62
CA LEU A 364 -5.14 -3.52 2.67
C LEU A 364 -4.09 -2.48 2.30
N VAL A 365 -4.48 -1.25 1.94
CA VAL A 365 -3.56 -0.26 1.36
C VAL A 365 -2.75 0.46 2.42
N TYR A 366 -3.38 0.91 3.49
CA TYR A 366 -2.64 1.55 4.59
C TYR A 366 -2.19 0.53 5.63
N GLY A 367 -3.12 -0.23 6.18
CA GLY A 367 -2.85 -1.17 7.26
C GLY A 367 -1.84 -2.26 6.90
N CYS A 368 -1.94 -2.83 5.71
CA CYS A 368 -0.96 -3.79 5.22
C CYS A 368 0.16 -3.11 4.43
N ALA A 369 -0.13 -2.57 3.26
CA ALA A 369 0.89 -2.17 2.31
C ALA A 369 1.78 -1.03 2.84
N SER A 370 1.20 0.07 3.36
CA SER A 370 2.00 1.19 3.86
C SER A 370 2.81 0.83 5.11
N MET A 371 2.22 0.08 6.06
CA MET A 371 2.94 -0.34 7.27
C MET A 371 4.12 -1.26 6.93
N VAL A 372 3.95 -2.18 5.96
CA VAL A 372 5.05 -3.03 5.48
C VAL A 372 6.14 -2.21 4.81
N VAL A 373 5.80 -1.20 4.00
CA VAL A 373 6.77 -0.29 3.39
C VAL A 373 7.54 0.50 4.46
N PHE A 374 6.88 1.00 5.51
CA PHE A 374 7.57 1.66 6.61
C PHE A 374 8.57 0.71 7.30
N GLY A 375 8.16 -0.52 7.60
CA GLY A 375 9.04 -1.55 8.16
C GLY A 375 10.24 -1.85 7.25
N ALA A 376 9.98 -2.03 5.95
CA ALA A 376 11.02 -2.23 4.95
C ALA A 376 12.01 -1.05 4.88
N SER A 377 11.50 0.19 4.96
CA SER A 377 12.32 1.39 4.93
C SER A 377 13.28 1.47 6.11
N TYR A 378 12.83 1.07 7.31
CA TYR A 378 13.68 0.99 8.49
C TYR A 378 14.81 -0.03 8.35
N PHE A 379 14.64 -1.05 7.54
CA PHE A 379 15.67 -2.06 7.26
C PHE A 379 16.60 -1.65 6.09
N ILE A 380 16.05 -1.09 5.02
CA ILE A 380 16.77 -0.85 3.76
C ILE A 380 17.64 0.42 3.83
N LEU A 381 17.08 1.53 4.33
CA LEU A 381 17.77 2.83 4.29
C LEU A 381 19.14 2.84 4.98
N PRO A 382 19.31 2.29 6.20
CA PRO A 382 20.64 2.22 6.82
C PRO A 382 21.67 1.47 5.98
N ARG A 383 21.24 0.44 5.24
CA ARG A 383 22.11 -0.37 4.37
C ARG A 383 22.55 0.39 3.13
N LEU A 384 21.63 1.15 2.51
CA LEU A 384 21.93 1.91 1.30
C LEU A 384 22.69 3.21 1.58
N THR A 385 22.45 3.83 2.73
CA THR A 385 23.06 5.11 3.11
C THR A 385 24.35 4.97 3.91
N GLY A 386 24.55 3.83 4.58
CA GLY A 386 25.64 3.64 5.54
C GLY A 386 25.47 4.47 6.82
N ALA A 387 24.31 5.12 7.00
CA ALA A 387 24.01 5.98 8.16
C ALA A 387 23.02 5.29 9.11
N LEU A 388 23.06 5.66 10.38
CA LEU A 388 22.09 5.22 11.38
C LEU A 388 20.89 6.18 11.44
N TRP A 389 19.75 5.67 11.91
CA TRP A 389 18.58 6.50 12.16
C TRP A 389 18.88 7.56 13.21
N PRO A 390 18.66 8.87 12.89
CA PRO A 390 19.06 9.97 13.76
C PRO A 390 18.39 9.96 15.13
N SER A 391 17.12 9.51 15.21
CA SER A 391 16.35 9.58 16.45
C SER A 391 15.46 8.34 16.66
N ALA A 392 15.75 7.59 17.72
CA ALA A 392 14.89 6.49 18.17
C ALA A 392 13.53 7.01 18.68
N LYS A 393 13.46 8.22 19.23
CA LYS A 393 12.19 8.84 19.66
C LYS A 393 11.25 9.06 18.48
N LEU A 394 11.76 9.58 17.36
CA LEU A 394 10.95 9.75 16.14
C LEU A 394 10.47 8.42 15.59
N VAL A 395 11.25 7.34 15.70
CA VAL A 395 10.79 5.98 15.33
C VAL A 395 9.58 5.55 16.18
N HIS A 396 9.65 5.78 17.51
CA HIS A 396 8.53 5.46 18.40
C HIS A 396 7.28 6.31 18.10
N VAL A 397 7.47 7.63 17.93
CA VAL A 397 6.36 8.53 17.57
C VAL A 397 5.73 8.09 16.24
N HIS A 398 6.54 7.78 15.22
CA HIS A 398 6.04 7.31 13.94
C HIS A 398 5.18 6.05 14.11
N PHE A 399 5.68 5.02 14.78
CA PHE A 399 4.92 3.78 14.94
C PHE A 399 3.61 3.99 15.69
N TRP A 400 3.66 4.62 16.86
CA TRP A 400 2.47 4.75 17.68
C TRP A 400 1.43 5.70 17.11
N ALA A 401 1.86 6.85 16.57
CA ALA A 401 0.94 7.80 15.95
C ALA A 401 0.26 7.20 14.72
N THR A 402 1.00 6.47 13.87
CA THR A 402 0.43 5.82 12.68
C THR A 402 -0.45 4.62 13.05
N ALA A 403 -0.02 3.78 13.99
CA ALA A 403 -0.81 2.61 14.40
C ALA A 403 -2.12 3.00 15.09
N LEU A 404 -2.07 3.91 16.07
CA LEU A 404 -3.26 4.37 16.80
C LEU A 404 -4.18 5.21 15.90
N GLY A 405 -3.60 6.11 15.08
CA GLY A 405 -4.35 6.89 14.11
C GLY A 405 -5.07 5.99 13.11
N PHE A 406 -4.38 5.01 12.55
CA PHE A 406 -4.98 4.07 11.62
C PHE A 406 -6.05 3.18 12.27
N LEU A 407 -5.79 2.62 13.44
CA LEU A 407 -6.78 1.81 14.16
C LEU A 407 -8.05 2.60 14.48
N ALA A 408 -7.91 3.85 14.91
CA ALA A 408 -9.06 4.73 15.14
C ALA A 408 -9.87 4.97 13.86
N ALA A 409 -9.18 5.23 12.72
CA ALA A 409 -9.83 5.40 11.42
C ALA A 409 -10.57 4.13 10.98
N VAL A 410 -9.92 2.97 11.06
CA VAL A 410 -10.54 1.68 10.68
C VAL A 410 -11.77 1.39 11.51
N VAL A 411 -11.72 1.61 12.83
CA VAL A 411 -12.89 1.44 13.70
C VAL A 411 -14.00 2.40 13.26
N ALA A 412 -13.69 3.68 13.01
CA ALA A 412 -14.67 4.65 12.55
C ALA A 412 -15.32 4.26 11.21
N TRP A 413 -14.53 3.78 10.26
CA TRP A 413 -15.04 3.34 8.96
C TRP A 413 -15.85 2.04 9.05
N LEU A 414 -15.36 1.03 9.76
CA LEU A 414 -16.04 -0.27 9.82
C LEU A 414 -17.27 -0.22 10.73
N VAL A 415 -17.12 0.25 11.98
CA VAL A 415 -18.23 0.28 12.93
C VAL A 415 -19.23 1.37 12.55
N GLY A 416 -18.76 2.57 12.25
CA GLY A 416 -19.61 3.67 11.80
C GLY A 416 -20.32 3.35 10.49
N GLY A 417 -19.62 2.74 9.54
CA GLY A 417 -20.20 2.28 8.28
C GLY A 417 -21.27 1.22 8.46
N TRP A 418 -21.03 0.23 9.34
CA TRP A 418 -22.03 -0.78 9.69
C TRP A 418 -23.28 -0.16 10.33
N GLN A 419 -23.12 0.72 11.32
CA GLN A 419 -24.23 1.42 11.97
C GLN A 419 -25.03 2.26 10.97
N ASN A 420 -24.35 3.03 10.12
CA ASN A 420 -25.01 3.82 9.09
C ASN A 420 -25.77 2.93 8.09
N GLY A 421 -25.22 1.77 7.74
CA GLY A 421 -25.88 0.82 6.85
C GLY A 421 -27.17 0.24 7.44
N GLN A 422 -27.18 -0.08 8.73
CA GLN A 422 -28.38 -0.53 9.42
C GLN A 422 -29.47 0.56 9.47
N LEU A 423 -29.07 1.81 9.72
CA LEU A 423 -30.00 2.94 9.71
C LEU A 423 -30.57 3.22 8.32
N LEU A 424 -29.74 3.16 7.27
CA LEU A 424 -30.14 3.31 5.87
C LEU A 424 -31.11 2.21 5.41
N ALA A 425 -30.99 1.01 5.97
CA ALA A 425 -31.88 -0.10 5.66
C ALA A 425 -33.28 0.04 6.31
N ASN A 426 -33.46 0.96 7.27
CA ASN A 426 -34.73 1.21 7.93
C ASN A 426 -35.44 2.42 7.31
N PRO A 427 -36.53 2.24 6.54
CA PRO A 427 -37.22 3.33 5.88
C PRO A 427 -37.93 4.31 6.83
N ALA A 428 -38.06 3.97 8.12
CA ALA A 428 -38.67 4.85 9.14
C ALA A 428 -37.68 5.88 9.70
N VAL A 429 -36.35 5.74 9.41
CA VAL A 429 -35.33 6.65 9.91
C VAL A 429 -35.12 7.80 8.94
N ALA A 430 -35.27 9.03 9.42
CA ALA A 430 -35.02 10.20 8.60
C ALA A 430 -33.48 10.34 8.27
N TYR A 431 -33.16 10.75 7.07
CA TYR A 431 -31.75 10.91 6.65
C TYR A 431 -30.95 11.86 7.55
N ALA A 432 -31.59 12.90 8.06
CA ALA A 432 -30.99 13.82 9.02
C ALA A 432 -30.51 13.12 10.32
N ASP A 433 -31.24 12.10 10.78
CA ASP A 433 -30.86 11.33 11.97
C ASP A 433 -29.69 10.39 11.69
N ILE A 434 -29.58 9.86 10.47
CA ILE A 434 -28.43 9.07 10.01
C ILE A 434 -27.17 9.95 10.02
N LEU A 435 -27.26 11.19 9.51
CA LEU A 435 -26.15 12.14 9.54
C LEU A 435 -25.72 12.49 10.97
N ARG A 436 -26.67 12.72 11.86
CA ARG A 436 -26.38 13.00 13.29
C ARG A 436 -25.69 11.80 13.97
N ALA A 437 -26.17 10.58 13.71
CA ALA A 437 -25.53 9.37 14.24
C ALA A 437 -24.08 9.20 13.77
N GLY A 438 -23.77 9.66 12.54
CA GLY A 438 -22.40 9.63 11.98
C GLY A 438 -21.44 10.69 12.54
N ALA A 439 -21.93 11.73 13.22
CA ALA A 439 -21.12 12.88 13.64
C ALA A 439 -19.96 12.51 14.57
N SER A 440 -20.16 11.57 15.50
CA SER A 440 -19.12 11.08 16.40
C SER A 440 -17.98 10.39 15.64
N TRP A 441 -18.29 9.63 14.60
CA TRP A 441 -17.30 8.97 13.76
C TRP A 441 -16.51 9.97 12.92
N CYS A 442 -17.13 11.05 12.46
CA CYS A 442 -16.42 12.15 11.80
C CYS A 442 -15.36 12.79 12.73
N LEU A 443 -15.66 12.96 14.02
CA LEU A 443 -14.69 13.45 14.99
C LEU A 443 -13.52 12.49 15.16
N VAL A 444 -13.77 11.19 15.26
CA VAL A 444 -12.74 10.16 15.34
C VAL A 444 -11.83 10.21 14.10
N LEU A 445 -12.40 10.36 12.90
CA LEU A 445 -11.62 10.49 11.66
C LEU A 445 -10.74 11.75 11.63
N LYS A 446 -11.22 12.89 12.15
CA LYS A 446 -10.42 14.12 12.28
C LYS A 446 -9.20 13.91 13.18
N ILE A 447 -9.41 13.33 14.37
CA ILE A 447 -8.33 13.02 15.31
C ILE A 447 -7.34 12.04 14.66
N SER A 448 -7.84 11.02 13.99
CA SER A 448 -7.07 10.02 13.27
C SER A 448 -6.16 10.64 12.20
N ALA A 449 -6.71 11.54 11.36
CA ALA A 449 -5.96 12.21 10.32
C ALA A 449 -4.79 13.04 10.88
N VAL A 450 -5.00 13.74 11.99
CA VAL A 450 -3.94 14.50 12.68
C VAL A 450 -2.86 13.56 13.23
N LEU A 451 -3.24 12.44 13.87
CA LEU A 451 -2.28 11.45 14.37
C LEU A 451 -1.45 10.85 13.23
N LEU A 452 -2.08 10.51 12.10
CA LEU A 452 -1.39 10.01 10.91
C LEU A 452 -0.39 11.05 10.38
N LEU A 453 -0.79 12.31 10.27
CA LEU A 453 0.11 13.40 9.84
C LEU A 453 1.31 13.52 10.79
N VAL A 454 1.10 13.50 12.11
CA VAL A 454 2.19 13.55 13.11
C VAL A 454 3.17 12.38 12.92
N GLY A 455 2.65 11.16 12.72
CA GLY A 455 3.46 9.98 12.44
C GLY A 455 4.27 10.11 11.16
N HIS A 456 3.65 10.57 10.06
CA HIS A 456 4.32 10.74 8.77
C HIS A 456 5.37 11.86 8.81
N VAL A 457 5.13 12.96 9.52
CA VAL A 457 6.12 14.02 9.74
C VAL A 457 7.30 13.48 10.54
N ALA A 458 7.05 12.71 11.60
CA ALA A 458 8.13 12.09 12.38
C ALA A 458 8.98 11.14 11.53
N PHE A 459 8.36 10.35 10.66
CA PHE A 459 9.05 9.49 9.69
C PHE A 459 9.90 10.30 8.72
N ALA A 460 9.32 11.32 8.10
CA ALA A 460 10.00 12.17 7.12
C ALA A 460 11.20 12.88 7.71
N LEU A 461 11.07 13.50 8.90
CA LEU A 461 12.17 14.18 9.60
C LEU A 461 13.32 13.20 9.88
N ASN A 462 12.99 11.99 10.31
CA ASN A 462 13.99 10.98 10.63
C ASN A 462 14.69 10.46 9.35
N ALA A 463 13.91 10.21 8.28
CA ALA A 463 14.43 9.72 7.01
C ALA A 463 15.30 10.77 6.29
N PHE A 464 14.84 12.01 6.18
CA PHE A 464 15.63 13.08 5.58
C PHE A 464 16.86 13.41 6.42
N GLY A 465 16.74 13.42 7.75
CA GLY A 465 17.89 13.59 8.65
C GLY A 465 18.94 12.50 8.48
N MET A 466 18.56 11.27 8.14
CA MET A 466 19.50 10.20 7.80
C MET A 466 20.14 10.42 6.42
N ILE A 467 19.35 10.71 5.39
CA ILE A 467 19.83 10.89 4.02
C ILE A 467 20.83 12.05 3.94
N LEU A 468 20.56 13.16 4.61
CA LEU A 468 21.46 14.33 4.64
C LEU A 468 22.79 14.08 5.36
N LYS A 469 22.81 13.13 6.32
CA LYS A 469 24.03 12.73 7.05
C LYS A 469 24.78 11.58 6.38
N ALA A 470 24.22 11.02 5.30
CA ALA A 470 24.84 9.90 4.59
C ALA A 470 26.20 10.34 4.01
N PRO A 471 27.26 9.52 4.18
CA PRO A 471 28.55 9.80 3.56
C PRO A 471 28.38 9.86 2.04
N ALA A 472 29.13 10.78 1.41
CA ALA A 472 29.20 10.85 -0.05
C ALA A 472 29.63 9.46 -0.60
N PRO A 473 29.08 9.02 -1.73
CA PRO A 473 29.56 7.81 -2.35
C PRO A 473 31.06 7.96 -2.62
N ALA A 474 31.85 6.97 -2.16
CA ALA A 474 33.30 6.96 -2.45
C ALA A 474 33.46 7.13 -3.96
N SER A 475 34.18 8.18 -4.38
CA SER A 475 34.49 8.41 -5.78
C SER A 475 35.14 7.13 -6.32
N ARG A 476 34.56 6.60 -7.40
CA ARG A 476 35.21 5.53 -8.17
C ARG A 476 36.56 6.09 -8.65
N HIS A 477 37.61 5.80 -7.92
CA HIS A 477 38.93 5.77 -8.56
C HIS A 477 38.97 4.44 -9.30
N ASP A 478 39.13 4.53 -10.60
CA ASP A 478 39.16 3.50 -11.63
C ASP A 478 40.01 2.28 -11.31
#